data_beb18ae3c9fb7659ae79e918dbe3a7c8
#
_entry.id   beb18ae3c9fb7659ae79e918dbe3a7c8
#
_cell.length_a   1.000
_cell.length_b   1.000
_cell.length_c   1.000
_cell.angle_alpha   90.00
_cell.angle_beta   90.00
_cell.angle_gamma   90.00
#
_symmetry.space_group_name_H-M   'P 1'
#
loop_
_entity.id
_entity.type
_entity.pdbx_description
1 polymer ?
#
loop_
_entity_poly.entity_id
_entity_poly.type
_entity_poly.pdbx_seq_one_letter_code
_entity_poly.pdbx_strand_id
1 'polypeptide(L)'
;MHAASLTLVERMESDGAFSRGIDIFIVTDMLDVGQFRAALPRGHRDKPIVLYFHENQLTFPSHPDSPPKDWDRHYAFMNVTGALLADQVWFNSEYHRRLFLEALPAFLSVFPSPRPEGADERIRSKSTVIPIGIEKDVLDAGALGKGSVFGDGPPVVAWNHRWEYDKGPDGFLHCIDAAVAAGCEFRLAMMGQAFDRIPPAFEALRKRHADRIVLWGYLKTREEYVESLRSCDIALVTAHHDFFGISVLEAAAAGLHLLAPRALAYPEHFGSDRLHPREELQSAFVEGLKSTPIRSGFSVAHHGWSFVAQRAWNALHSA
;
A
#
# COMPACT_ATOMS: atom_id res chain seq x y z
N MET A 1 14.51 -13.04 10.80
CA MET A 1 13.46 -13.42 9.84
C MET A 1 13.57 -14.87 9.33
N HIS A 2 14.76 -15.45 9.10
CA HIS A 2 14.91 -16.84 8.60
C HIS A 2 14.27 -17.93 9.48
N ALA A 3 14.01 -17.68 10.75
CA ALA A 3 13.33 -18.61 11.66
C ALA A 3 11.86 -18.25 11.88
N ALA A 4 11.30 -17.27 11.17
CA ALA A 4 9.94 -16.77 11.43
C ALA A 4 8.88 -17.87 11.29
N SER A 5 9.00 -18.74 10.30
CA SER A 5 8.09 -19.86 10.09
C SER A 5 8.09 -20.84 11.27
N LEU A 6 9.29 -21.18 11.78
CA LEU A 6 9.45 -22.09 12.93
C LEU A 6 8.87 -21.47 14.20
N THR A 7 9.30 -20.25 14.52
CA THR A 7 8.84 -19.51 15.70
C THR A 7 7.33 -19.29 15.69
N LEU A 8 6.74 -19.03 14.49
CA LEU A 8 5.29 -18.89 14.36
C LEU A 8 4.58 -20.19 14.70
N VAL A 9 5.05 -21.33 14.18
CA VAL A 9 4.43 -22.64 14.46
C VAL A 9 4.56 -23.00 15.94
N GLU A 10 5.73 -22.79 16.57
CA GLU A 10 5.93 -22.98 18.01
C GLU A 10 4.95 -22.14 18.84
N ARG A 11 4.75 -20.88 18.45
CA ARG A 11 3.78 -20.01 19.10
C ARG A 11 2.34 -20.47 18.91
N MET A 12 1.96 -20.86 17.68
CA MET A 12 0.64 -21.44 17.41
C MET A 12 0.36 -22.69 18.24
N GLU A 13 1.38 -23.52 18.45
CA GLU A 13 1.30 -24.72 19.29
C GLU A 13 1.10 -24.36 20.78
N SER A 14 1.92 -23.41 21.29
CA SER A 14 1.79 -22.93 22.67
C SER A 14 0.44 -22.27 22.96
N ASP A 15 -0.13 -21.57 21.98
CA ASP A 15 -1.43 -20.90 22.06
C ASP A 15 -2.62 -21.88 21.84
N GLY A 16 -2.33 -23.17 21.63
CA GLY A 16 -3.34 -24.21 21.39
C GLY A 16 -4.11 -24.05 20.08
N ALA A 17 -3.55 -23.34 19.09
CA ALA A 17 -4.23 -23.08 17.83
C ALA A 17 -4.59 -24.37 17.07
N PHE A 18 -3.72 -25.38 17.12
CA PHE A 18 -3.94 -26.67 16.44
C PHE A 18 -5.03 -27.54 17.06
N SER A 19 -5.49 -27.25 18.27
CA SER A 19 -6.62 -27.95 18.90
C SER A 19 -7.99 -27.41 18.46
N ARG A 20 -8.03 -26.28 17.75
CA ARG A 20 -9.29 -25.61 17.32
C ARG A 20 -9.56 -25.99 15.88
N GLY A 21 -9.55 -26.95 15.31
CA GLY A 21 -9.82 -27.28 13.90
C GLY A 21 -9.41 -26.15 12.92
N ILE A 22 -8.40 -26.42 12.09
CA ILE A 22 -7.95 -25.48 11.07
C ILE A 22 -8.28 -26.09 9.70
N ASP A 23 -9.01 -25.33 8.88
CA ASP A 23 -9.37 -25.78 7.55
C ASP A 23 -8.39 -25.24 6.48
N ILE A 24 -7.83 -24.03 6.69
CA ILE A 24 -6.96 -23.35 5.75
C ILE A 24 -6.02 -22.40 6.49
N PHE A 25 -4.83 -22.19 5.95
CA PHE A 25 -3.91 -21.14 6.39
C PHE A 25 -3.86 -20.01 5.37
N ILE A 26 -4.00 -18.77 5.86
CA ILE A 26 -3.73 -17.56 5.04
C ILE A 26 -2.48 -16.94 5.60
N VAL A 27 -1.43 -16.86 4.77
CA VAL A 27 -0.11 -16.36 5.18
C VAL A 27 0.34 -15.21 4.28
N THR A 28 1.23 -14.35 4.80
CA THR A 28 1.73 -13.20 4.05
C THR A 28 3.02 -13.53 3.29
N ASP A 29 3.39 -12.66 2.38
CA ASP A 29 4.56 -12.73 1.50
C ASP A 29 5.92 -12.79 2.22
N MET A 30 5.96 -12.36 3.50
CA MET A 30 7.20 -12.40 4.31
C MET A 30 7.41 -13.74 5.01
N LEU A 31 6.53 -14.72 4.82
CA LEU A 31 6.65 -16.06 5.39
C LEU A 31 7.22 -17.05 4.36
N ASP A 32 8.22 -17.86 4.75
CA ASP A 32 8.65 -19.01 3.96
C ASP A 32 7.60 -20.11 4.04
N VAL A 33 6.81 -20.25 2.98
CA VAL A 33 5.71 -21.21 2.88
C VAL A 33 6.20 -22.66 2.99
N GLY A 34 7.37 -22.96 2.41
CA GLY A 34 7.95 -24.29 2.46
C GLY A 34 8.36 -24.68 3.88
N GLN A 35 9.08 -23.81 4.57
CA GLN A 35 9.46 -24.01 5.97
C GLN A 35 8.23 -24.08 6.88
N PHE A 36 7.24 -23.20 6.64
CA PHE A 36 6.01 -23.18 7.41
C PHE A 36 5.29 -24.52 7.29
N ARG A 37 5.03 -25.02 6.08
CA ARG A 37 4.38 -26.30 5.82
C ARG A 37 5.16 -27.47 6.47
N ALA A 38 6.47 -27.48 6.36
CA ALA A 38 7.32 -28.51 6.96
C ALA A 38 7.29 -28.52 8.50
N ALA A 39 7.19 -27.35 9.11
CA ALA A 39 7.14 -27.19 10.57
C ALA A 39 5.76 -27.54 11.17
N LEU A 40 4.67 -27.49 10.39
CA LEU A 40 3.34 -27.82 10.88
C LEU A 40 3.28 -29.24 11.48
N PRO A 41 2.46 -29.46 12.53
CA PRO A 41 2.13 -30.81 13.02
C PRO A 41 1.59 -31.68 11.89
N ARG A 42 1.88 -32.98 11.91
CA ARG A 42 1.54 -33.90 10.81
C ARG A 42 0.10 -33.81 10.32
N GLY A 43 -0.88 -33.66 11.23
CA GLY A 43 -2.30 -33.54 10.87
C GLY A 43 -2.71 -32.23 10.18
N HIS A 44 -1.78 -31.27 10.02
CA HIS A 44 -2.06 -29.96 9.43
C HIS A 44 -1.26 -29.67 8.16
N ARG A 45 -0.30 -30.54 7.79
CA ARG A 45 0.60 -30.33 6.62
C ARG A 45 -0.13 -30.36 5.30
N ASP A 46 -1.23 -31.11 5.19
CA ASP A 46 -2.04 -31.26 4.00
C ASP A 46 -3.16 -30.21 3.90
N LYS A 47 -3.26 -29.31 4.89
CA LYS A 47 -4.22 -28.22 4.82
C LYS A 47 -3.82 -27.20 3.76
N PRO A 48 -4.78 -26.64 3.01
CA PRO A 48 -4.51 -25.63 2.01
C PRO A 48 -3.82 -24.39 2.61
N ILE A 49 -2.89 -23.81 1.85
CA ILE A 49 -2.21 -22.55 2.19
C ILE A 49 -2.50 -21.54 1.09
N VAL A 50 -3.06 -20.41 1.47
CA VAL A 50 -3.17 -19.21 0.65
C VAL A 50 -2.01 -18.29 0.97
N LEU A 51 -1.21 -17.93 -0.04
CA LEU A 51 -0.19 -16.90 0.08
C LEU A 51 -0.79 -15.55 -0.39
N TYR A 52 -0.93 -14.61 0.54
CA TYR A 52 -1.47 -13.28 0.23
C TYR A 52 -0.36 -12.25 0.16
N PHE A 53 -0.09 -11.76 -1.04
CA PHE A 53 0.90 -10.73 -1.30
C PHE A 53 0.36 -9.34 -0.98
N HIS A 54 0.94 -8.69 0.02
CA HIS A 54 0.78 -7.27 0.31
C HIS A 54 1.86 -6.45 -0.40
N GLU A 55 3.06 -7.00 -0.51
CA GLU A 55 4.18 -6.50 -1.31
C GLU A 55 4.95 -7.69 -1.92
N ASN A 56 5.90 -7.44 -2.81
CA ASN A 56 6.82 -8.47 -3.29
C ASN A 56 8.22 -7.89 -3.49
N GLN A 57 9.23 -8.70 -3.26
CA GLN A 57 10.62 -8.27 -3.34
C GLN A 57 11.24 -8.46 -4.75
N LEU A 58 10.47 -8.96 -5.73
CA LEU A 58 10.90 -9.02 -7.13
C LEU A 58 10.88 -7.62 -7.78
N THR A 59 9.90 -6.81 -7.40
CA THR A 59 9.64 -5.51 -8.04
C THR A 59 9.60 -4.34 -7.06
N PHE A 60 9.85 -4.59 -5.76
CA PHE A 60 10.00 -3.51 -4.79
C PHE A 60 11.27 -2.70 -5.12
N PRO A 61 11.19 -1.37 -5.23
CA PRO A 61 12.34 -0.56 -5.62
C PRO A 61 13.41 -0.56 -4.53
N SER A 62 14.66 -0.71 -4.92
CA SER A 62 15.80 -0.50 -4.01
C SER A 62 15.88 0.96 -3.57
N HIS A 63 16.32 1.19 -2.33
CA HIS A 63 16.57 2.55 -1.86
C HIS A 63 17.65 3.23 -2.72
N PRO A 64 17.46 4.46 -3.20
CA PRO A 64 18.40 5.14 -4.11
C PRO A 64 19.84 5.20 -3.56
N ASP A 65 19.98 5.42 -2.24
CA ASP A 65 21.27 5.57 -1.56
C ASP A 65 21.83 4.24 -1.02
N SER A 66 21.17 3.11 -1.30
CA SER A 66 21.60 1.80 -0.81
C SER A 66 21.60 0.81 -1.97
N PRO A 67 22.76 0.24 -2.33
CA PRO A 67 22.79 -0.82 -3.34
C PRO A 67 21.95 -2.01 -2.87
N PRO A 68 21.36 -2.78 -3.80
CA PRO A 68 20.65 -4.02 -3.47
C PRO A 68 21.55 -4.94 -2.64
N LYS A 69 21.02 -5.46 -1.55
CA LYS A 69 21.75 -6.38 -0.67
C LYS A 69 21.44 -7.82 -1.06
N ASP A 70 22.37 -8.73 -0.77
CA ASP A 70 22.18 -10.16 -1.12
C ASP A 70 20.91 -10.77 -0.53
N TRP A 71 20.48 -10.31 0.64
CA TRP A 71 19.22 -10.77 1.25
C TRP A 71 17.97 -10.27 0.53
N ASP A 72 18.01 -9.19 -0.25
CA ASP A 72 16.87 -8.74 -1.05
C ASP A 72 16.52 -9.81 -2.10
N ARG A 73 17.55 -10.44 -2.69
CA ARG A 73 17.37 -11.59 -3.59
C ARG A 73 16.81 -12.81 -2.88
N HIS A 74 17.18 -13.02 -1.61
CA HIS A 74 16.64 -14.13 -0.81
C HIS A 74 15.13 -13.95 -0.58
N TYR A 75 14.66 -12.76 -0.24
CA TYR A 75 13.23 -12.51 -0.09
C TYR A 75 12.47 -12.63 -1.41
N ALA A 76 13.03 -12.14 -2.51
CA ALA A 76 12.46 -12.36 -3.83
C ALA A 76 12.36 -13.86 -4.16
N PHE A 77 13.38 -14.64 -3.82
CA PHE A 77 13.35 -16.11 -3.97
C PHE A 77 12.27 -16.76 -3.10
N MET A 78 12.13 -16.34 -1.84
CA MET A 78 11.04 -16.79 -0.95
C MET A 78 9.66 -16.48 -1.52
N ASN A 79 9.47 -15.29 -2.09
CA ASN A 79 8.23 -14.93 -2.74
C ASN A 79 7.88 -15.87 -3.91
N VAL A 80 8.85 -16.17 -4.77
CA VAL A 80 8.67 -17.07 -5.91
C VAL A 80 8.39 -18.50 -5.46
N THR A 81 9.21 -19.05 -4.56
CA THR A 81 9.04 -20.42 -4.05
C THR A 81 7.76 -20.55 -3.25
N GLY A 82 7.43 -19.55 -2.44
CA GLY A 82 6.16 -19.48 -1.72
C GLY A 82 4.97 -19.49 -2.66
N ALA A 83 5.00 -18.68 -3.72
CA ALA A 83 3.94 -18.65 -4.73
C ALA A 83 3.79 -19.97 -5.49
N LEU A 84 4.89 -20.71 -5.72
CA LEU A 84 4.84 -22.02 -6.36
C LEU A 84 4.28 -23.12 -5.43
N LEU A 85 4.57 -23.03 -4.13
CA LEU A 85 4.22 -24.03 -3.11
C LEU A 85 2.84 -23.83 -2.47
N ALA A 86 2.33 -22.62 -2.45
CA ALA A 86 0.99 -22.32 -1.96
C ALA A 86 -0.08 -22.96 -2.86
N ASP A 87 -1.24 -23.28 -2.30
CA ASP A 87 -2.38 -23.83 -3.03
C ASP A 87 -3.12 -22.73 -3.80
N GLN A 88 -3.25 -21.56 -3.22
CA GLN A 88 -3.74 -20.33 -3.87
C GLN A 88 -2.77 -19.17 -3.64
N VAL A 89 -2.74 -18.21 -4.57
CA VAL A 89 -1.95 -17.00 -4.47
C VAL A 89 -2.87 -15.79 -4.63
N TRP A 90 -2.88 -14.91 -3.63
CA TRP A 90 -3.67 -13.69 -3.68
C TRP A 90 -2.76 -12.47 -3.83
N PHE A 91 -3.18 -11.53 -4.67
CA PHE A 91 -2.54 -10.23 -4.81
C PHE A 91 -3.53 -9.13 -4.43
N ASN A 92 -3.06 -8.05 -3.85
CA ASN A 92 -3.92 -6.93 -3.44
C ASN A 92 -4.46 -6.10 -4.62
N SER A 93 -3.80 -6.14 -5.80
CA SER A 93 -4.24 -5.46 -7.01
C SER A 93 -3.85 -6.24 -8.28
N GLU A 94 -4.48 -5.96 -9.40
CA GLU A 94 -4.08 -6.52 -10.69
C GLU A 94 -2.72 -5.94 -11.15
N TYR A 95 -2.45 -4.68 -10.83
CA TYR A 95 -1.15 -4.06 -11.03
C TYR A 95 -0.03 -4.86 -10.34
N HIS A 96 -0.23 -5.21 -9.07
CA HIS A 96 0.73 -6.02 -8.30
C HIS A 96 0.93 -7.40 -8.93
N ARG A 97 -0.19 -8.10 -9.23
CA ARG A 97 -0.15 -9.41 -9.88
C ARG A 97 0.60 -9.39 -11.20
N ARG A 98 0.30 -8.42 -12.04
CA ARG A 98 0.94 -8.24 -13.35
C ARG A 98 2.44 -8.00 -13.21
N LEU A 99 2.86 -7.06 -12.34
CA LEU A 99 4.28 -6.77 -12.11
C LEU A 99 5.05 -8.01 -11.65
N PHE A 100 4.50 -8.78 -10.70
CA PHE A 100 5.12 -10.00 -10.20
C PHE A 100 5.34 -11.00 -11.33
N LEU A 101 4.30 -11.29 -12.11
CA LEU A 101 4.35 -12.26 -13.20
C LEU A 101 5.27 -11.80 -14.36
N GLU A 102 5.30 -10.53 -14.68
CA GLU A 102 6.19 -9.96 -15.70
C GLU A 102 7.67 -10.02 -15.28
N ALA A 103 7.98 -9.81 -13.99
CA ALA A 103 9.35 -9.86 -13.49
C ALA A 103 9.90 -11.29 -13.33
N LEU A 104 9.03 -12.28 -13.17
CA LEU A 104 9.39 -13.66 -12.83
C LEU A 104 10.35 -14.33 -13.81
N PRO A 105 10.18 -14.27 -15.15
CA PRO A 105 11.10 -14.90 -16.09
C PRO A 105 12.51 -14.34 -15.99
N ALA A 106 12.66 -13.02 -15.89
CA ALA A 106 13.95 -12.37 -15.74
C ALA A 106 14.63 -12.75 -14.42
N PHE A 107 13.87 -12.77 -13.32
CA PHE A 107 14.38 -13.20 -12.01
C PHE A 107 14.86 -14.65 -12.05
N LEU A 108 14.09 -15.58 -12.61
CA LEU A 108 14.48 -16.98 -12.71
C LEU A 108 15.67 -17.21 -13.64
N SER A 109 15.90 -16.31 -14.60
CA SER A 109 17.00 -16.45 -15.57
C SER A 109 18.40 -16.37 -14.93
N VAL A 110 18.53 -15.73 -13.76
CA VAL A 110 19.83 -15.59 -13.06
C VAL A 110 20.23 -16.83 -12.26
N PHE A 111 19.33 -17.80 -12.07
CA PHE A 111 19.64 -19.03 -11.35
C PHE A 111 20.15 -20.10 -12.31
N PRO A 112 21.08 -21.00 -11.84
CA PRO A 112 21.53 -22.14 -12.64
C PRO A 112 20.37 -23.12 -12.92
N SER A 113 20.49 -23.87 -14.01
CA SER A 113 19.57 -24.98 -14.32
C SER A 113 19.74 -26.14 -13.33
N PRO A 114 18.69 -26.93 -13.03
CA PRO A 114 17.34 -26.79 -13.56
C PRO A 114 16.54 -25.65 -12.91
N ARG A 115 15.66 -25.02 -13.69
CA ARG A 115 14.72 -23.98 -13.23
C ARG A 115 13.30 -24.50 -13.21
N PRO A 116 12.37 -23.95 -12.40
CA PRO A 116 10.98 -24.33 -12.44
C PRO A 116 10.37 -23.99 -13.81
N GLU A 117 10.02 -25.02 -14.60
CA GLU A 117 9.37 -24.83 -15.89
C GLU A 117 7.93 -24.35 -15.71
N GLY A 118 7.48 -23.41 -16.57
CA GLY A 118 6.12 -22.87 -16.54
C GLY A 118 5.74 -22.21 -15.22
N ALA A 119 6.71 -21.65 -14.49
CA ALA A 119 6.47 -21.04 -13.16
C ALA A 119 5.44 -19.92 -13.22
N ASP A 120 5.48 -19.10 -14.27
CA ASP A 120 4.54 -18.00 -14.51
C ASP A 120 3.11 -18.49 -14.70
N GLU A 121 2.91 -19.51 -15.54
CA GLU A 121 1.58 -20.09 -15.79
C GLU A 121 1.06 -20.83 -14.55
N ARG A 122 1.91 -21.56 -13.86
CA ARG A 122 1.56 -22.26 -12.60
C ARG A 122 1.12 -21.31 -11.50
N ILE A 123 1.75 -20.12 -11.39
CA ILE A 123 1.34 -19.11 -10.42
C ILE A 123 0.09 -18.38 -10.92
N ARG A 124 0.04 -18.03 -12.20
CA ARG A 124 -1.10 -17.36 -12.82
C ARG A 124 -2.40 -18.15 -12.66
N SER A 125 -2.39 -19.44 -12.92
CA SER A 125 -3.57 -20.30 -12.89
C SER A 125 -4.24 -20.42 -11.51
N LYS A 126 -3.49 -20.18 -10.43
CA LYS A 126 -3.99 -20.22 -9.04
C LYS A 126 -3.98 -18.86 -8.36
N SER A 127 -3.79 -17.76 -9.12
CA SER A 127 -3.73 -16.41 -8.57
C SER A 127 -5.04 -15.66 -8.74
N THR A 128 -5.46 -14.97 -7.68
CA THR A 128 -6.68 -14.14 -7.64
C THR A 128 -6.34 -12.78 -7.02
N VAL A 129 -7.06 -11.73 -7.46
CA VAL A 129 -6.94 -10.40 -6.85
C VAL A 129 -7.97 -10.25 -5.73
N ILE A 130 -7.48 -10.09 -4.53
CA ILE A 130 -8.27 -9.79 -3.32
C ILE A 130 -7.76 -8.43 -2.79
N PRO A 131 -8.52 -7.35 -2.92
CA PRO A 131 -8.08 -6.04 -2.45
C PRO A 131 -7.95 -6.00 -0.93
N ILE A 132 -7.21 -5.00 -0.42
CA ILE A 132 -7.16 -4.72 1.02
C ILE A 132 -8.43 -3.96 1.41
N GLY A 133 -9.03 -4.33 2.55
CA GLY A 133 -10.20 -3.65 3.07
C GLY A 133 -9.86 -2.31 3.74
N ILE A 134 -10.76 -1.35 3.57
CA ILE A 134 -10.72 -0.07 4.30
C ILE A 134 -11.60 -0.19 5.54
N GLU A 135 -11.11 0.33 6.64
CA GLU A 135 -11.85 0.36 7.91
C GLU A 135 -13.10 1.23 7.80
N LYS A 136 -14.16 0.81 8.50
CA LYS A 136 -15.48 1.44 8.44
C LYS A 136 -15.46 2.90 8.90
N ASP A 137 -14.65 3.24 9.89
CA ASP A 137 -14.51 4.60 10.42
C ASP A 137 -14.06 5.59 9.35
N VAL A 138 -13.14 5.18 8.47
CA VAL A 138 -12.69 6.01 7.34
C VAL A 138 -13.74 6.10 6.25
N LEU A 139 -14.42 4.98 5.95
CA LEU A 139 -15.52 4.98 4.97
C LEU A 139 -16.66 5.90 5.40
N ASP A 140 -16.99 5.90 6.69
CA ASP A 140 -18.04 6.75 7.25
C ASP A 140 -17.60 8.22 7.37
N ALA A 141 -16.30 8.50 7.51
CA ALA A 141 -15.76 9.84 7.67
C ALA A 141 -16.16 10.80 6.53
N GLY A 142 -16.18 10.31 5.28
CA GLY A 142 -16.61 11.09 4.13
C GLY A 142 -18.07 11.53 4.20
N ALA A 143 -18.94 10.68 4.73
CA ALA A 143 -20.37 10.98 4.91
C ALA A 143 -20.64 12.03 6.00
N LEU A 144 -19.73 12.16 6.98
CA LEU A 144 -19.82 13.18 8.05
C LEU A 144 -19.46 14.59 7.56
N GLY A 145 -18.98 14.73 6.32
CA GLY A 145 -18.52 16.00 5.79
C GLY A 145 -17.13 16.41 6.29
N LYS A 146 -16.72 17.65 5.98
CA LYS A 146 -15.41 18.17 6.38
C LYS A 146 -15.31 18.34 7.90
N GLY A 147 -14.19 17.88 8.47
CA GLY A 147 -13.84 18.13 9.88
C GLY A 147 -13.35 19.55 10.11
N SER A 148 -13.13 19.90 11.36
CA SER A 148 -12.78 21.26 11.80
C SER A 148 -11.47 21.35 12.61
N VAL A 149 -10.68 20.28 12.67
CA VAL A 149 -9.43 20.25 13.48
C VAL A 149 -8.50 21.42 13.17
N PHE A 150 -8.44 21.83 11.90
CA PHE A 150 -7.52 22.89 11.48
C PHE A 150 -8.20 24.28 11.41
N GLY A 151 -9.47 24.39 11.81
CA GLY A 151 -10.24 25.64 11.74
C GLY A 151 -10.42 26.18 10.34
N ASP A 152 -11.04 27.36 10.25
CA ASP A 152 -11.23 28.07 8.99
C ASP A 152 -9.91 28.60 8.42
N GLY A 153 -9.84 28.79 7.11
CA GLY A 153 -8.67 29.34 6.42
C GLY A 153 -8.41 28.72 5.06
N PRO A 154 -7.21 28.92 4.51
CA PRO A 154 -6.80 28.33 3.24
C PRO A 154 -6.91 26.82 3.25
N PRO A 155 -7.07 26.16 2.08
CA PRO A 155 -7.21 24.72 1.98
C PRO A 155 -6.01 23.99 2.62
N VAL A 156 -6.31 22.84 3.22
CA VAL A 156 -5.29 21.97 3.85
C VAL A 156 -4.93 20.85 2.91
N VAL A 157 -3.66 20.76 2.55
CA VAL A 157 -3.09 19.70 1.71
C VAL A 157 -2.55 18.60 2.61
N ALA A 158 -3.01 17.38 2.39
CA ALA A 158 -2.60 16.21 3.16
C ALA A 158 -1.46 15.46 2.48
N TRP A 159 -0.50 15.05 3.29
CA TRP A 159 0.38 13.92 3.08
C TRP A 159 0.04 12.88 4.15
N ASN A 160 -0.47 11.72 3.75
CA ASN A 160 -0.87 10.65 4.68
C ASN A 160 -0.18 9.30 4.37
N HIS A 161 1.02 9.35 3.78
CA HIS A 161 1.86 8.20 3.54
C HIS A 161 2.96 8.06 4.60
N ARG A 162 3.57 6.87 4.67
CA ARG A 162 4.86 6.70 5.35
C ARG A 162 5.88 7.67 4.76
N TRP A 163 6.81 8.12 5.61
CA TRP A 163 7.85 9.06 5.17
C TRP A 163 9.03 8.29 4.60
N GLU A 164 8.84 7.74 3.42
CA GLU A 164 9.81 6.91 2.72
C GLU A 164 10.01 7.40 1.28
N TYR A 165 11.16 7.03 0.70
CA TYR A 165 11.58 7.47 -0.62
C TYR A 165 10.62 7.06 -1.74
N ASP A 166 10.02 5.87 -1.61
CA ASP A 166 9.09 5.30 -2.59
C ASP A 166 7.78 6.09 -2.70
N LYS A 167 7.43 6.88 -1.69
CA LYS A 167 6.26 7.77 -1.69
C LYS A 167 6.51 9.12 -2.36
N GLY A 168 7.75 9.37 -2.83
CA GLY A 168 8.09 10.54 -3.64
C GLY A 168 8.12 11.87 -2.89
N PRO A 169 8.81 11.96 -1.73
CA PRO A 169 8.89 13.20 -0.95
C PRO A 169 9.49 14.38 -1.73
N ASP A 170 10.43 14.12 -2.65
CA ASP A 170 11.02 15.16 -3.51
C ASP A 170 10.01 15.74 -4.49
N GLY A 171 9.19 14.88 -5.11
CA GLY A 171 8.09 15.31 -5.98
C GLY A 171 7.04 16.14 -5.24
N PHE A 172 6.74 15.76 -3.99
CA PHE A 172 5.84 16.53 -3.13
C PHE A 172 6.41 17.91 -2.85
N LEU A 173 7.65 18.00 -2.37
CA LEU A 173 8.32 19.29 -2.13
C LEU A 173 8.32 20.16 -3.40
N HIS A 174 8.61 19.58 -4.55
CA HIS A 174 8.61 20.30 -5.82
C HIS A 174 7.24 20.91 -6.17
N CYS A 175 6.16 20.16 -5.95
CA CYS A 175 4.80 20.69 -6.11
C CYS A 175 4.50 21.82 -5.13
N ILE A 176 4.92 21.70 -3.87
CA ILE A 176 4.72 22.72 -2.85
C ILE A 176 5.49 24.01 -3.21
N ASP A 177 6.78 23.89 -3.57
CA ASP A 177 7.60 25.04 -4.00
C ASP A 177 6.98 25.77 -5.19
N ALA A 178 6.46 25.03 -6.18
CA ALA A 178 5.78 25.59 -7.35
C ALA A 178 4.49 26.33 -6.98
N ALA A 179 3.67 25.78 -6.08
CA ALA A 179 2.45 26.41 -5.62
C ALA A 179 2.73 27.72 -4.84
N VAL A 180 3.77 27.72 -4.02
CA VAL A 180 4.22 28.95 -3.33
C VAL A 180 4.70 29.99 -4.32
N ALA A 181 5.52 29.60 -5.31
CA ALA A 181 5.97 30.50 -6.38
C ALA A 181 4.83 31.07 -7.24
N ALA A 182 3.73 30.33 -7.37
CA ALA A 182 2.49 30.75 -8.04
C ALA A 182 1.58 31.63 -7.15
N GLY A 183 1.99 31.96 -5.93
CA GLY A 183 1.23 32.78 -4.97
C GLY A 183 0.00 32.09 -4.38
N CYS A 184 -0.04 30.76 -4.37
CA CYS A 184 -1.17 30.01 -3.79
C CYS A 184 -1.11 30.04 -2.26
N GLU A 185 -2.27 30.23 -1.65
CA GLU A 185 -2.47 30.11 -0.21
C GLU A 185 -2.97 28.71 0.15
N PHE A 186 -2.28 28.01 1.03
CA PHE A 186 -2.63 26.68 1.53
C PHE A 186 -1.89 26.38 2.83
N ARG A 187 -2.35 25.34 3.53
CA ARG A 187 -1.74 24.77 4.75
C ARG A 187 -1.35 23.31 4.51
N LEU A 188 -0.48 22.77 5.32
CA LEU A 188 0.09 21.42 5.17
C LEU A 188 -0.20 20.55 6.39
N ALA A 189 -0.83 19.41 6.18
CA ALA A 189 -0.97 18.35 7.18
C ALA A 189 -0.08 17.17 6.78
N MET A 190 1.10 17.07 7.39
CA MET A 190 2.12 16.06 7.12
C MET A 190 1.95 14.90 8.09
N MET A 191 1.01 14.00 7.78
CA MET A 191 0.73 12.79 8.57
C MET A 191 1.61 11.63 8.12
N GLY A 192 2.05 10.80 9.05
CA GLY A 192 2.79 9.57 8.73
C GLY A 192 4.00 9.35 9.62
N GLN A 193 4.54 8.15 9.53
CA GLN A 193 5.69 7.71 10.31
C GLN A 193 6.96 7.77 9.49
N ALA A 194 8.04 8.33 10.07
CA ALA A 194 9.41 8.10 9.64
C ALA A 194 9.97 6.90 10.39
N PHE A 195 10.54 5.92 9.69
CA PHE A 195 11.12 4.75 10.34
C PHE A 195 12.58 5.00 10.77
N ASP A 196 13.48 5.25 9.83
CA ASP A 196 14.91 5.43 10.15
C ASP A 196 15.33 6.90 10.14
N ARG A 197 14.97 7.63 9.11
CA ARG A 197 15.28 9.05 8.91
C ARG A 197 14.11 9.79 8.29
N ILE A 198 14.01 11.06 8.64
CA ILE A 198 13.14 11.98 7.90
C ILE A 198 13.76 12.20 6.51
N PRO A 199 13.00 12.02 5.42
CA PRO A 199 13.52 12.33 4.08
C PRO A 199 14.05 13.76 3.99
N PRO A 200 15.22 13.99 3.34
CA PRO A 200 15.79 15.32 3.19
C PRO A 200 14.83 16.36 2.60
N ALA A 201 13.94 15.93 1.70
CA ALA A 201 12.89 16.78 1.15
C ALA A 201 11.94 17.31 2.23
N PHE A 202 11.59 16.50 3.23
CA PHE A 202 10.72 16.94 4.34
C PHE A 202 11.44 17.84 5.33
N GLU A 203 12.73 17.62 5.56
CA GLU A 203 13.54 18.59 6.33
C GLU A 203 13.60 19.94 5.61
N ALA A 204 13.81 19.93 4.29
CA ALA A 204 13.79 21.13 3.47
C ALA A 204 12.41 21.81 3.46
N LEU A 205 11.32 21.03 3.32
CA LEU A 205 9.94 21.51 3.39
C LEU A 205 9.68 22.21 4.73
N ARG A 206 10.03 21.55 5.84
CA ARG A 206 9.86 22.12 7.17
C ARG A 206 10.65 23.42 7.38
N LYS A 207 11.87 23.49 6.80
CA LYS A 207 12.71 24.69 6.88
C LYS A 207 12.16 25.86 6.05
N ARG A 208 11.62 25.58 4.84
CA ARG A 208 11.16 26.62 3.90
C ARG A 208 9.74 27.10 4.17
N HIS A 209 8.87 26.20 4.63
CA HIS A 209 7.42 26.40 4.68
C HIS A 209 6.82 26.08 6.05
N ALA A 210 7.59 26.34 7.14
CA ALA A 210 7.17 26.06 8.51
C ALA A 210 5.85 26.78 8.90
N ASP A 211 5.65 27.97 8.38
CA ASP A 211 4.47 28.82 8.57
C ASP A 211 3.18 28.24 8.00
N ARG A 212 3.29 27.31 7.04
CA ARG A 212 2.15 26.62 6.40
C ARG A 212 1.79 25.30 7.08
N ILE A 213 2.65 24.75 7.94
CA ILE A 213 2.48 23.42 8.53
C ILE A 213 1.55 23.51 9.74
N VAL A 214 0.38 22.86 9.66
CA VAL A 214 -0.61 22.77 10.73
C VAL A 214 -0.55 21.44 11.48
N LEU A 215 0.06 20.41 10.87
CA LEU A 215 0.28 19.11 11.49
C LEU A 215 1.57 18.49 10.97
N TRP A 216 2.37 17.89 11.88
CA TRP A 216 3.65 17.27 11.54
C TRP A 216 3.90 16.00 12.33
N GLY A 217 3.91 14.86 11.66
CA GLY A 217 4.31 13.57 12.21
C GLY A 217 3.19 12.55 12.37
N TYR A 218 3.50 11.53 13.16
CA TYR A 218 2.61 10.40 13.40
C TYR A 218 1.52 10.74 14.44
N LEU A 219 0.29 10.37 14.12
CA LEU A 219 -0.85 10.48 15.03
C LEU A 219 -0.98 9.20 15.85
N LYS A 220 -1.20 9.34 17.16
CA LYS A 220 -1.12 8.21 18.10
C LYS A 220 -2.35 7.31 18.06
N THR A 221 -3.51 7.88 17.77
CA THR A 221 -4.76 7.14 17.72
C THR A 221 -5.36 7.14 16.32
N ARG A 222 -6.18 6.13 16.07
CA ARG A 222 -6.91 6.02 14.80
C ARG A 222 -7.92 7.15 14.65
N GLU A 223 -8.57 7.54 15.72
CA GLU A 223 -9.55 8.63 15.78
C GLU A 223 -8.92 9.96 15.40
N GLU A 224 -7.75 10.28 15.98
CA GLU A 224 -6.98 11.48 15.62
C GLU A 224 -6.63 11.49 14.13
N TYR A 225 -6.24 10.36 13.59
CA TYR A 225 -5.89 10.22 12.16
C TYR A 225 -7.11 10.47 11.27
N VAL A 226 -8.22 9.79 11.52
CA VAL A 226 -9.44 9.92 10.72
C VAL A 226 -9.99 11.34 10.77
N GLU A 227 -10.02 11.96 11.96
CA GLU A 227 -10.50 13.30 12.14
C GLU A 227 -9.60 14.35 11.47
N SER A 228 -8.28 14.17 11.56
CA SER A 228 -7.32 15.02 10.86
C SER A 228 -7.45 14.89 9.35
N LEU A 229 -7.56 13.65 8.86
CA LEU A 229 -7.69 13.37 7.42
C LEU A 229 -8.96 14.01 6.84
N ARG A 230 -10.13 13.80 7.47
CA ARG A 230 -11.38 14.41 6.99
C ARG A 230 -11.41 15.94 7.10
N SER A 231 -10.50 16.53 7.92
CA SER A 231 -10.34 17.98 8.04
C SER A 231 -9.44 18.59 6.96
N CYS A 232 -8.81 17.75 6.13
CA CYS A 232 -8.05 18.19 4.95
C CYS A 232 -8.96 18.39 3.73
N ASP A 233 -8.47 19.11 2.74
CA ASP A 233 -9.19 19.43 1.50
C ASP A 233 -8.63 18.67 0.30
N ILE A 234 -7.30 18.55 0.19
CA ILE A 234 -6.60 17.98 -0.97
C ILE A 234 -5.66 16.87 -0.48
N ALA A 235 -5.66 15.75 -1.17
CA ALA A 235 -4.61 14.74 -1.06
C ALA A 235 -3.71 14.82 -2.30
N LEU A 236 -2.44 15.19 -2.09
CA LEU A 236 -1.43 15.24 -3.14
C LEU A 236 -0.54 14.01 -3.05
N VAL A 237 -0.60 13.15 -4.07
CA VAL A 237 0.07 11.86 -4.14
C VAL A 237 1.19 11.89 -5.18
N THR A 238 2.43 11.78 -4.73
CA THR A 238 3.62 11.82 -5.60
C THR A 238 4.39 10.49 -5.63
N ALA A 239 3.79 9.42 -5.12
CA ALA A 239 4.41 8.12 -4.96
C ALA A 239 5.01 7.57 -6.28
N HIS A 240 6.21 7.01 -6.17
CA HIS A 240 6.90 6.31 -7.27
C HIS A 240 6.57 4.83 -7.26
N HIS A 241 6.21 4.29 -6.11
CA HIS A 241 5.84 2.89 -5.93
C HIS A 241 4.71 2.73 -4.94
N ASP A 242 3.71 1.93 -5.33
CA ASP A 242 2.59 1.53 -4.49
C ASP A 242 1.87 0.33 -5.13
N PHE A 243 1.82 -0.79 -4.44
CA PHE A 243 1.14 -1.98 -4.96
C PHE A 243 -0.38 -1.90 -4.82
N PHE A 244 -0.87 -1.07 -3.91
CA PHE A 244 -2.31 -0.94 -3.66
C PHE A 244 -2.74 0.51 -3.45
N GLY A 245 -2.09 1.24 -2.53
CA GLY A 245 -2.42 2.64 -2.25
C GLY A 245 -3.52 2.81 -1.21
N ILE A 246 -3.43 2.08 -0.10
CA ILE A 246 -4.45 2.16 0.95
C ILE A 246 -4.62 3.59 1.50
N SER A 247 -3.54 4.34 1.70
CA SER A 247 -3.60 5.73 2.17
C SER A 247 -4.30 6.66 1.17
N VAL A 248 -4.15 6.39 -0.13
CA VAL A 248 -4.85 7.15 -1.18
C VAL A 248 -6.35 6.85 -1.17
N LEU A 249 -6.71 5.58 -0.99
CA LEU A 249 -8.10 5.16 -0.82
C LEU A 249 -8.72 5.75 0.45
N GLU A 250 -7.97 5.80 1.57
CA GLU A 250 -8.41 6.43 2.80
C GLU A 250 -8.67 7.93 2.61
N ALA A 251 -7.78 8.64 1.92
CA ALA A 251 -7.95 10.05 1.61
C ALA A 251 -9.20 10.29 0.74
N ALA A 252 -9.41 9.46 -0.28
CA ALA A 252 -10.61 9.52 -1.13
C ALA A 252 -11.88 9.20 -0.33
N ALA A 253 -11.84 8.18 0.55
CA ALA A 253 -12.95 7.81 1.44
C ALA A 253 -13.32 8.95 2.40
N ALA A 254 -12.31 9.63 2.95
CA ALA A 254 -12.51 10.81 3.80
C ALA A 254 -13.02 12.04 3.03
N GLY A 255 -13.12 11.95 1.69
CA GLY A 255 -13.72 12.98 0.82
C GLY A 255 -12.74 14.04 0.33
N LEU A 256 -11.42 13.85 0.41
CA LEU A 256 -10.44 14.80 -0.08
C LEU A 256 -10.46 14.88 -1.62
N HIS A 257 -10.16 16.05 -2.15
CA HIS A 257 -9.87 16.19 -3.57
C HIS A 257 -8.56 15.48 -3.89
N LEU A 258 -8.62 14.43 -4.72
CA LEU A 258 -7.48 13.58 -5.00
C LEU A 258 -6.70 14.10 -6.20
N LEU A 259 -5.43 14.42 -6.01
CA LEU A 259 -4.44 14.72 -7.03
C LEU A 259 -3.38 13.62 -7.02
N ALA A 260 -3.54 12.64 -7.89
CA ALA A 260 -2.71 11.45 -7.93
C ALA A 260 -2.28 11.11 -9.37
N PRO A 261 -1.13 10.43 -9.55
CA PRO A 261 -0.65 10.07 -10.88
C PRO A 261 -1.51 8.95 -11.50
N ARG A 262 -1.69 9.01 -12.83
CA ARG A 262 -2.30 7.95 -13.65
C ARG A 262 -1.32 6.79 -13.80
N ALA A 263 -0.98 6.16 -12.69
CA ALA A 263 0.03 5.11 -12.61
C ALA A 263 -0.23 4.19 -11.40
N LEU A 264 0.60 3.15 -11.27
CA LEU A 264 0.56 2.20 -10.15
C LEU A 264 -0.79 1.48 -10.09
N ALA A 265 -1.29 1.19 -8.90
CA ALA A 265 -2.61 0.59 -8.72
C ALA A 265 -3.78 1.61 -8.79
N TYR A 266 -3.50 2.91 -8.86
CA TYR A 266 -4.54 3.93 -8.75
C TYR A 266 -5.60 3.91 -9.85
N PRO A 267 -5.29 3.60 -11.14
CA PRO A 267 -6.30 3.45 -12.18
C PRO A 267 -7.35 2.37 -11.89
N GLU A 268 -6.99 1.33 -11.14
CA GLU A 268 -7.92 0.26 -10.74
C GLU A 268 -8.97 0.74 -9.73
N HIS A 269 -8.61 1.74 -8.92
CA HIS A 269 -9.46 2.27 -7.85
C HIS A 269 -10.32 3.44 -8.30
N PHE A 270 -9.77 4.35 -9.10
CA PHE A 270 -10.36 5.67 -9.37
C PHE A 270 -10.77 5.88 -10.84
N GLY A 271 -10.37 4.99 -11.75
CA GLY A 271 -10.46 5.22 -13.17
C GLY A 271 -9.37 6.18 -13.69
N SER A 272 -8.96 5.98 -14.94
CA SER A 272 -7.84 6.75 -15.52
C SER A 272 -8.18 8.20 -15.84
N ASP A 273 -9.45 8.51 -16.04
CA ASP A 273 -9.98 9.86 -16.37
C ASP A 273 -9.92 10.83 -15.20
N ARG A 274 -9.80 10.33 -13.98
CA ARG A 274 -9.76 11.10 -12.72
C ARG A 274 -8.34 11.27 -12.15
N LEU A 275 -7.35 10.80 -12.89
CA LEU A 275 -5.94 10.81 -12.50
C LEU A 275 -5.13 11.61 -13.51
N HIS A 276 -4.03 12.18 -13.07
CA HIS A 276 -3.20 13.05 -13.88
C HIS A 276 -1.98 12.31 -14.43
N PRO A 277 -1.52 12.61 -15.66
CA PRO A 277 -0.17 12.26 -16.05
C PRO A 277 0.83 12.76 -15.00
N ARG A 278 1.87 11.99 -14.72
CA ARG A 278 2.82 12.35 -13.66
C ARG A 278 3.47 13.72 -13.88
N GLU A 279 3.78 14.04 -15.14
CA GLU A 279 4.35 15.30 -15.59
C GLU A 279 3.41 16.50 -15.43
N GLU A 280 2.10 16.28 -15.38
CA GLU A 280 1.08 17.31 -15.21
C GLU A 280 0.64 17.51 -13.76
N LEU A 281 1.07 16.64 -12.84
CA LEU A 281 0.60 16.64 -11.46
C LEU A 281 0.88 17.97 -10.74
N GLN A 282 2.03 18.59 -11.02
CA GLN A 282 2.41 19.89 -10.46
C GLN A 282 1.46 21.01 -10.93
N SER A 283 1.18 21.08 -12.23
CA SER A 283 0.26 22.09 -12.78
C SER A 283 -1.15 21.86 -12.29
N ALA A 284 -1.62 20.61 -12.26
CA ALA A 284 -2.92 20.26 -11.72
C ALA A 284 -3.06 20.65 -10.23
N PHE A 285 -2.00 20.50 -9.45
CA PHE A 285 -1.99 20.93 -8.05
C PHE A 285 -2.12 22.45 -7.91
N VAL A 286 -1.34 23.21 -8.67
CA VAL A 286 -1.42 24.69 -8.66
C VAL A 286 -2.81 25.18 -9.09
N GLU A 287 -3.41 24.58 -10.12
CA GLU A 287 -4.76 24.87 -10.57
C GLU A 287 -5.81 24.48 -9.54
N GLY A 288 -5.69 23.32 -8.92
CA GLY A 288 -6.57 22.84 -7.87
C GLY A 288 -6.60 23.73 -6.64
N LEU A 289 -5.46 24.38 -6.31
CA LEU A 289 -5.40 25.36 -5.21
C LEU A 289 -6.05 26.71 -5.55
N LYS A 290 -6.10 27.09 -6.83
CA LYS A 290 -6.75 28.34 -7.30
C LYS A 290 -8.26 28.21 -7.45
N SER A 291 -8.76 27.00 -7.60
CA SER A 291 -10.18 26.67 -7.59
C SER A 291 -10.62 26.26 -6.18
N THR A 292 -11.90 26.44 -5.84
CA THR A 292 -12.41 25.89 -4.58
C THR A 292 -12.33 24.36 -4.66
N PRO A 293 -11.58 23.69 -3.76
CA PRO A 293 -11.46 22.23 -3.79
C PRO A 293 -12.85 21.60 -3.62
N ILE A 294 -13.32 20.93 -4.65
CA ILE A 294 -14.56 20.15 -4.58
C ILE A 294 -14.18 18.84 -3.90
N ARG A 295 -14.78 18.56 -2.74
CA ARG A 295 -14.63 17.26 -2.09
C ARG A 295 -14.98 16.17 -3.09
N SER A 296 -14.08 15.22 -3.25
CA SER A 296 -14.27 14.16 -4.23
C SER A 296 -15.43 13.27 -3.82
N GLY A 297 -16.39 13.10 -4.71
CA GLY A 297 -17.49 12.15 -4.55
C GLY A 297 -17.08 10.71 -4.91
N PHE A 298 -15.84 10.30 -4.59
CA PHE A 298 -15.41 8.92 -4.84
C PHE A 298 -16.14 7.95 -3.93
N SER A 299 -16.88 7.02 -4.51
CA SER A 299 -17.40 5.90 -3.76
C SER A 299 -16.33 4.79 -3.70
N VAL A 300 -15.75 4.61 -2.54
CA VAL A 300 -14.83 3.50 -2.24
C VAL A 300 -15.51 2.39 -1.41
N ALA A 301 -16.83 2.36 -1.38
CA ALA A 301 -17.61 1.39 -0.60
C ALA A 301 -17.27 -0.07 -0.93
N HIS A 302 -16.90 -0.36 -2.18
CA HIS A 302 -16.47 -1.68 -2.63
C HIS A 302 -15.09 -2.11 -2.09
N HIS A 303 -14.38 -1.22 -1.37
CA HIS A 303 -13.19 -1.53 -0.61
C HIS A 303 -13.46 -1.73 0.88
N GLY A 304 -14.70 -1.64 1.34
CA GLY A 304 -15.04 -1.98 2.73
C GLY A 304 -14.80 -3.45 3.05
N TRP A 305 -14.41 -3.74 4.29
CA TRP A 305 -14.09 -5.11 4.72
C TRP A 305 -15.18 -6.13 4.47
N SER A 306 -16.45 -5.76 4.57
CA SER A 306 -17.57 -6.68 4.28
C SER A 306 -17.56 -7.17 2.83
N PHE A 307 -17.27 -6.28 1.90
CA PHE A 307 -17.16 -6.61 0.47
C PHE A 307 -15.90 -7.44 0.18
N VAL A 308 -14.75 -7.04 0.75
CA VAL A 308 -13.49 -7.75 0.59
C VAL A 308 -13.57 -9.16 1.18
N ALA A 309 -14.15 -9.31 2.37
CA ALA A 309 -14.35 -10.60 3.02
C ALA A 309 -15.22 -11.54 2.17
N GLN A 310 -16.28 -11.02 1.53
CA GLN A 310 -17.11 -11.82 0.61
C GLN A 310 -16.33 -12.28 -0.63
N ARG A 311 -15.46 -11.41 -1.19
CA ARG A 311 -14.59 -11.81 -2.31
C ARG A 311 -13.59 -12.89 -1.89
N ALA A 312 -12.96 -12.72 -0.73
CA ALA A 312 -12.03 -13.71 -0.18
C ALA A 312 -12.74 -15.07 0.06
N TRP A 313 -13.93 -15.02 0.67
CA TRP A 313 -14.75 -16.21 0.87
C TRP A 313 -15.07 -16.94 -0.44
N ASN A 314 -15.52 -16.21 -1.45
CA ASN A 314 -15.83 -16.77 -2.75
C ASN A 314 -14.57 -17.40 -3.40
N ALA A 315 -13.42 -16.74 -3.33
CA ALA A 315 -12.17 -17.27 -3.86
C ALA A 315 -11.74 -18.59 -3.19
N LEU A 316 -11.96 -18.74 -1.89
CA LEU A 316 -11.66 -19.97 -1.13
C LEU A 316 -12.54 -21.15 -1.56
N HIS A 317 -13.75 -20.90 -2.08
CA HIS A 317 -14.73 -21.93 -2.43
C HIS A 317 -14.86 -22.17 -3.95
N SER A 318 -14.09 -21.43 -4.75
CA SER A 318 -14.10 -21.55 -6.23
C SER A 318 -12.95 -22.39 -6.76
N ALA A 319 -12.09 -22.94 -5.90
CA ALA A 319 -10.89 -23.70 -6.23
C ALA A 319 -11.12 -25.21 -6.18
#